data_dc9fffee9aa939a0c099e958cb80afb9
#
_entry.id   dc9fffee9aa939a0c099e958cb80afb9
#
_cell.length_a   1.000
_cell.length_b   1.000
_cell.length_c   1.000
_cell.angle_alpha   90.00
_cell.angle_beta   90.00
_cell.angle_gamma   90.00
#
_symmetry.space_group_name_H-M   'P 1'
#
loop_
_entity.id
_entity.type
_entity.pdbx_description
1 polymer ?
#
loop_
_entity_poly.entity_id
_entity_poly.type
_entity_poly.pdbx_seq_one_letter_code
_entity_poly.pdbx_strand_id
1 'polypeptide(L)'
;MIKRSIMLTLLLCVSLFANGCWDAREVEQLGIVHGIAVESADNDRVRVIFQYINTSVQGGAQQSGGSTTTFQKPYRNQVIEADSIYDAVKQLPKETVARRFFAHTDVLNVSEEFARSRGIAEISDYIGRDPQFRPNVWLLVG
;
A
#
# COMPACT_ATOMS: atom_id res chain seq x y z
N MET A 1 -20.22 49.53 -20.73
CA MET A 1 -20.48 48.12 -21.10
C MET A 1 -19.20 47.30 -21.21
N ILE A 2 -18.16 47.78 -21.87
CA ILE A 2 -16.88 47.09 -22.07
C ILE A 2 -16.20 46.64 -20.76
N LYS A 3 -16.15 47.50 -19.75
CA LYS A 3 -15.52 47.12 -18.44
C LYS A 3 -16.22 45.98 -17.73
N ARG A 4 -17.55 45.88 -17.81
CA ARG A 4 -18.33 44.74 -17.25
C ARG A 4 -18.08 43.46 -18.01
N SER A 5 -17.94 43.53 -19.33
CA SER A 5 -17.65 42.38 -20.18
C SER A 5 -16.25 41.82 -19.89
N ILE A 6 -15.25 42.70 -19.75
CA ILE A 6 -13.87 42.31 -19.38
C ILE A 6 -13.84 41.64 -18.00
N MET A 7 -14.55 42.19 -17.03
CA MET A 7 -14.61 41.64 -15.69
C MET A 7 -15.27 40.25 -15.63
N LEU A 8 -16.33 40.05 -16.43
CA LEU A 8 -17.00 38.73 -16.56
C LEU A 8 -16.09 37.70 -17.23
N THR A 9 -15.35 38.09 -18.28
CA THR A 9 -14.41 37.21 -18.96
C THR A 9 -13.25 36.83 -18.03
N LEU A 10 -12.73 37.76 -17.24
CA LEU A 10 -11.68 37.49 -16.27
C LEU A 10 -12.16 36.53 -15.18
N LEU A 11 -13.37 36.74 -14.66
CA LEU A 11 -13.98 35.87 -13.65
C LEU A 11 -14.18 34.44 -14.18
N LEU A 12 -14.61 34.33 -15.44
CA LEU A 12 -14.77 33.02 -16.11
C LEU A 12 -13.44 32.32 -16.30
N CYS A 13 -12.39 33.04 -16.71
CA CYS A 13 -11.05 32.49 -16.83
C CYS A 13 -10.51 31.99 -15.46
N VAL A 14 -10.67 32.75 -14.39
CA VAL A 14 -10.23 32.35 -13.04
C VAL A 14 -10.97 31.11 -12.56
N SER A 15 -12.28 30.99 -12.84
CA SER A 15 -13.05 29.80 -12.46
C SER A 15 -12.65 28.53 -13.22
N LEU A 16 -12.14 28.65 -14.44
CA LEU A 16 -11.62 27.52 -15.23
C LEU A 16 -10.28 26.99 -14.71
N PHE A 17 -9.46 27.85 -14.08
CA PHE A 17 -8.20 27.45 -13.46
C PHE A 17 -8.35 26.99 -12.01
N ALA A 18 -9.51 27.16 -11.39
CA ALA A 18 -9.78 26.76 -10.00
C ALA A 18 -10.09 25.27 -9.79
N ASN A 19 -10.02 24.43 -10.84
CA ASN A 19 -10.22 22.99 -10.75
C ASN A 19 -8.99 22.30 -10.13
N GLY A 20 -8.70 22.58 -8.85
CA GLY A 20 -7.49 22.13 -8.14
C GLY A 20 -7.54 20.71 -7.54
N CYS A 21 -8.62 19.94 -7.70
CA CYS A 21 -8.79 18.62 -7.06
C CYS A 21 -8.50 17.42 -7.96
N TRP A 22 -7.63 17.55 -8.96
CA TRP A 22 -7.35 16.46 -9.90
C TRP A 22 -6.63 15.25 -9.27
N ASP A 23 -5.95 15.38 -8.13
CA ASP A 23 -5.20 14.30 -7.45
C ASP A 23 -5.87 13.85 -6.13
N ALA A 24 -7.18 14.00 -6.00
CA ALA A 24 -7.91 13.46 -4.86
C ALA A 24 -7.92 11.91 -4.97
N ARG A 25 -7.41 11.24 -3.92
CA ARG A 25 -7.34 9.77 -3.83
C ARG A 25 -8.32 9.30 -2.76
N GLU A 26 -9.20 8.42 -3.16
CA GLU A 26 -10.09 7.77 -2.22
C GLU A 26 -9.33 6.69 -1.43
N VAL A 27 -9.55 6.62 -0.13
CA VAL A 27 -8.88 5.66 0.77
C VAL A 27 -9.20 4.23 0.37
N GLU A 28 -10.39 3.99 -0.21
CA GLU A 28 -10.81 2.68 -0.73
C GLU A 28 -9.92 2.17 -1.88
N GLN A 29 -9.24 3.07 -2.56
CA GLN A 29 -8.30 2.76 -3.63
C GLN A 29 -6.87 2.52 -3.13
N LEU A 30 -6.63 2.59 -1.82
CA LEU A 30 -5.32 2.33 -1.22
C LEU A 30 -5.21 0.89 -0.75
N GLY A 31 -4.22 0.17 -1.24
CA GLY A 31 -3.78 -1.11 -0.68
C GLY A 31 -2.93 -0.86 0.56
N ILE A 32 -3.58 -0.77 1.73
CA ILE A 32 -2.89 -0.52 2.99
C ILE A 32 -2.16 -1.81 3.40
N VAL A 33 -0.83 -1.77 3.35
CA VAL A 33 0.03 -2.85 3.84
C VAL A 33 0.21 -2.67 5.34
N HIS A 34 -0.24 -3.66 6.11
CA HIS A 34 -0.15 -3.63 7.56
C HIS A 34 1.03 -4.44 8.11
N GLY A 35 1.38 -5.52 7.42
CA GLY A 35 2.52 -6.38 7.77
C GLY A 35 3.26 -6.86 6.54
N ILE A 36 4.55 -7.12 6.72
CA ILE A 36 5.41 -7.71 5.72
C ILE A 36 6.14 -8.87 6.37
N ALA A 37 6.20 -10.02 5.70
CA ALA A 37 7.08 -11.11 6.10
C ALA A 37 8.10 -11.39 5.01
N VAL A 38 9.32 -11.72 5.43
CA VAL A 38 10.46 -12.03 4.55
C VAL A 38 11.02 -13.39 4.94
N GLU A 39 11.09 -14.28 3.96
CA GLU A 39 11.56 -15.64 4.12
C GLU A 39 12.59 -15.98 3.04
N SER A 40 13.42 -16.98 3.30
CA SER A 40 14.25 -17.61 2.25
C SER A 40 13.36 -18.38 1.28
N ALA A 41 13.68 -18.32 0.00
CA ALA A 41 13.08 -19.15 -1.04
C ALA A 41 14.17 -19.94 -1.76
N ASP A 42 13.77 -20.89 -2.61
CA ASP A 42 14.69 -21.70 -3.40
C ASP A 42 15.57 -20.83 -4.31
N ASN A 43 16.77 -21.35 -4.66
CA ASN A 43 17.73 -20.68 -5.55
C ASN A 43 18.19 -19.31 -5.06
N ASP A 44 18.44 -19.17 -3.77
CA ASP A 44 18.91 -17.91 -3.15
C ASP A 44 17.96 -16.70 -3.37
N ARG A 45 16.69 -16.97 -3.63
CA ARG A 45 15.66 -15.95 -3.77
C ARG A 45 15.02 -15.60 -2.42
N VAL A 46 14.31 -14.52 -2.40
CA VAL A 46 13.50 -14.09 -1.23
C VAL A 46 12.03 -14.28 -1.53
N ARG A 47 11.30 -14.75 -0.54
CA ARG A 47 9.83 -14.76 -0.53
C ARG A 47 9.35 -13.64 0.37
N VAL A 48 8.63 -12.71 -0.21
CA VAL A 48 8.06 -11.58 0.52
C VAL A 48 6.55 -11.71 0.53
N ILE A 49 5.97 -11.65 1.72
CA ILE A 49 4.53 -11.76 1.95
C ILE A 49 4.04 -10.40 2.39
N PHE A 50 3.18 -9.78 1.60
CA PHE A 50 2.53 -8.51 1.93
C PHE A 50 1.14 -8.77 2.45
N GLN A 51 0.86 -8.33 3.66
CA GLN A 51 -0.46 -8.43 4.27
C GLN A 51 -1.20 -7.11 4.12
N TYR A 52 -2.30 -7.15 3.38
CA TYR A 52 -3.18 -6.01 3.14
C TYR A 52 -4.42 -6.08 4.03
N ILE A 53 -4.85 -4.94 4.54
CA ILE A 53 -6.16 -4.80 5.18
C ILE A 53 -7.23 -4.86 4.08
N ASN A 54 -8.24 -5.68 4.34
CA ASN A 54 -9.42 -5.75 3.45
C ASN A 54 -10.44 -4.72 3.89
N THR A 55 -10.39 -3.52 3.29
CA THR A 55 -11.27 -2.40 3.62
C THR A 55 -12.74 -2.67 3.28
N SER A 56 -13.03 -3.57 2.34
CA SER A 56 -14.40 -3.93 1.96
C SER A 56 -15.16 -4.69 3.07
N VAL A 57 -14.45 -5.31 4.01
CA VAL A 57 -15.08 -6.03 5.13
C VAL A 57 -15.51 -5.07 6.24
N GLN A 58 -14.87 -3.94 6.38
CA GLN A 58 -15.19 -2.94 7.41
C GLN A 58 -16.45 -2.11 7.11
N GLY A 59 -16.85 -2.01 5.84
CA GLY A 59 -18.05 -1.29 5.43
C GLY A 59 -19.33 -2.10 5.42
N GLY A 60 -19.28 -3.41 5.68
CA GLY A 60 -20.38 -4.35 5.46
C GLY A 60 -21.13 -4.85 6.71
N ALA A 61 -21.06 -4.16 7.83
CA ALA A 61 -21.88 -4.50 9.00
C ALA A 61 -23.24 -3.77 8.99
N GLN A 62 -23.91 -3.68 7.82
CA GLN A 62 -25.32 -3.23 7.83
C GLN A 62 -26.11 -3.89 6.70
N GLN A 63 -26.87 -4.90 7.10
CA GLN A 63 -28.23 -5.18 6.71
C GLN A 63 -28.50 -5.47 5.23
N SER A 64 -28.45 -6.74 4.89
CA SER A 64 -29.55 -7.31 4.08
C SER A 64 -29.69 -8.77 4.47
N GLY A 65 -30.86 -9.14 4.98
CA GLY A 65 -31.21 -10.50 5.35
C GLY A 65 -31.15 -11.40 4.11
N GLY A 66 -30.37 -12.45 4.18
CA GLY A 66 -30.29 -13.46 3.14
C GLY A 66 -28.96 -14.20 3.15
N SER A 67 -28.94 -15.32 3.82
CA SER A 67 -28.21 -16.57 3.53
C SER A 67 -26.81 -16.47 2.91
N THR A 68 -25.87 -16.97 3.68
CA THR A 68 -24.46 -17.27 3.38
C THR A 68 -23.49 -16.17 3.78
N THR A 69 -23.22 -16.09 5.07
CA THR A 69 -22.06 -15.36 5.59
C THR A 69 -20.79 -16.08 5.17
N THR A 70 -20.29 -15.77 3.99
CA THR A 70 -18.88 -16.05 3.67
C THR A 70 -18.08 -15.09 4.53
N PHE A 71 -17.51 -15.57 5.64
CA PHE A 71 -16.61 -14.79 6.48
C PHE A 71 -15.39 -14.39 5.65
N GLN A 72 -15.45 -13.23 5.00
CA GLN A 72 -14.29 -12.67 4.34
C GLN A 72 -13.25 -12.32 5.40
N LYS A 73 -12.04 -12.81 5.21
CA LYS A 73 -10.95 -12.49 6.13
C LYS A 73 -10.70 -10.97 6.12
N PRO A 74 -10.44 -10.36 7.28
CA PRO A 74 -10.17 -8.92 7.38
C PRO A 74 -8.82 -8.53 6.74
N TYR A 75 -8.06 -9.49 6.28
CA TYR A 75 -6.79 -9.29 5.61
C TYR A 75 -6.63 -10.22 4.39
N ARG A 76 -5.77 -9.82 3.49
CA ARG A 76 -5.36 -10.60 2.31
C ARG A 76 -3.85 -10.60 2.22
N ASN A 77 -3.25 -11.78 2.01
CA ASN A 77 -1.83 -11.93 1.81
C ASN A 77 -1.52 -12.04 0.31
N GLN A 78 -0.49 -11.34 -0.12
CA GLN A 78 0.10 -11.47 -1.44
C GLN A 78 1.54 -11.94 -1.29
N VAL A 79 1.87 -13.04 -1.91
CA VAL A 79 3.20 -13.67 -1.87
C VAL A 79 3.92 -13.38 -3.18
N ILE A 80 5.15 -12.91 -3.08
CA ILE A 80 6.02 -12.64 -4.24
C ILE A 80 7.39 -13.24 -3.96
N GLU A 81 7.92 -13.95 -4.94
CA GLU A 81 9.30 -14.45 -4.92
C GLU A 81 10.14 -13.63 -5.90
N ALA A 82 11.27 -13.13 -5.44
CA ALA A 82 12.16 -12.26 -6.19
C ALA A 82 13.62 -12.47 -5.77
N ASP A 83 14.53 -11.85 -6.49
CA ASP A 83 15.97 -11.92 -6.17
C ASP A 83 16.34 -10.99 -5.00
N SER A 84 15.53 -9.95 -4.78
CA SER A 84 15.70 -8.99 -3.68
C SER A 84 14.34 -8.50 -3.17
N ILE A 85 14.32 -7.90 -1.98
CA ILE A 85 13.13 -7.25 -1.43
C ILE A 85 12.67 -6.10 -2.34
N TYR A 86 13.60 -5.35 -2.89
CA TYR A 86 13.31 -4.26 -3.82
C TYR A 86 12.59 -4.76 -5.08
N ASP A 87 13.03 -5.89 -5.64
CA ASP A 87 12.39 -6.49 -6.81
C ASP A 87 11.02 -7.07 -6.48
N ALA A 88 10.84 -7.64 -5.28
CA ALA A 88 9.54 -8.08 -4.81
C ALA A 88 8.54 -6.92 -4.73
N VAL A 89 8.96 -5.78 -4.17
CA VAL A 89 8.11 -4.58 -4.10
C VAL A 89 7.79 -4.03 -5.49
N LYS A 90 8.73 -4.09 -6.43
CA LYS A 90 8.47 -3.66 -7.83
C LYS A 90 7.49 -4.56 -8.57
N GLN A 91 7.49 -5.86 -8.26
CA GLN A 91 6.57 -6.83 -8.87
C GLN A 91 5.16 -6.74 -8.32
N LEU A 92 4.93 -6.04 -7.22
CA LEU A 92 3.58 -5.78 -6.77
C LEU A 92 2.79 -5.11 -7.89
N PRO A 93 1.61 -5.62 -8.25
CA PRO A 93 0.84 -5.13 -9.38
C PRO A 93 0.59 -3.63 -9.29
N LYS A 94 1.00 -2.90 -10.31
CA LYS A 94 0.75 -1.46 -10.41
C LYS A 94 -0.73 -1.16 -10.69
N GLU A 95 -1.46 -2.17 -11.17
CA GLU A 95 -2.79 -2.04 -11.76
C GLU A 95 -3.91 -2.63 -10.89
N THR A 96 -3.59 -3.39 -9.87
CA THR A 96 -4.62 -3.91 -8.98
C THR A 96 -5.01 -2.82 -8.00
N VAL A 97 -5.82 -1.89 -8.51
CA VAL A 97 -6.77 -1.00 -7.84
C VAL A 97 -6.24 -0.13 -6.70
N ALA A 98 -5.16 -0.49 -6.04
CA ALA A 98 -4.75 0.25 -4.87
C ALA A 98 -3.28 0.61 -4.97
N ARG A 99 -2.99 1.90 -5.02
CA ARG A 99 -1.63 2.39 -4.77
C ARG A 99 -1.17 1.84 -3.42
N ARG A 100 -0.04 1.17 -3.43
CA ARG A 100 0.60 0.61 -2.24
C ARG A 100 0.85 1.72 -1.23
N PHE A 101 0.41 1.50 -0.02
CA PHE A 101 0.59 2.43 1.06
C PHE A 101 1.27 1.72 2.23
N PHE A 102 2.57 1.96 2.39
CA PHE A 102 3.40 1.33 3.41
C PHE A 102 3.48 2.13 4.72
N ALA A 103 2.94 3.35 4.73
CA ALA A 103 3.01 4.21 5.91
C ALA A 103 2.23 3.68 7.13
N HIS A 104 1.45 2.62 6.98
CA HIS A 104 0.76 1.90 8.05
C HIS A 104 1.32 0.49 8.27
N THR A 105 2.52 0.21 7.77
CA THR A 105 3.19 -1.04 8.08
C THR A 105 3.72 -0.97 9.51
N ASP A 106 3.15 -1.78 10.40
CA ASP A 106 3.52 -1.81 11.80
C ASP A 106 4.55 -2.90 12.10
N VAL A 107 4.50 -4.00 11.35
CA VAL A 107 5.30 -5.20 11.63
C VAL A 107 6.02 -5.67 10.38
N LEU A 108 7.30 -5.94 10.56
CA LEU A 108 8.16 -6.66 9.63
C LEU A 108 8.64 -7.94 10.31
N ASN A 109 8.18 -9.08 9.83
CA ASN A 109 8.61 -10.39 10.31
C ASN A 109 9.67 -10.97 9.37
N VAL A 110 10.80 -11.39 9.92
CA VAL A 110 11.88 -12.02 9.16
C VAL A 110 12.05 -13.44 9.68
N SER A 111 12.05 -14.43 8.79
CA SER A 111 12.30 -15.80 9.21
C SER A 111 13.71 -15.94 9.81
N GLU A 112 13.83 -16.78 10.81
CA GLU A 112 15.12 -17.04 11.47
C GLU A 112 16.16 -17.53 10.45
N GLU A 113 15.75 -18.38 9.51
CA GLU A 113 16.61 -18.89 8.44
C GLU A 113 17.17 -17.77 7.56
N PHE A 114 16.31 -16.85 7.12
CA PHE A 114 16.72 -15.69 6.33
C PHE A 114 17.68 -14.78 7.12
N ALA A 115 17.33 -14.48 8.38
CA ALA A 115 18.14 -13.63 9.25
C ALA A 115 19.52 -14.20 9.50
N ARG A 116 19.64 -15.54 9.62
CA ARG A 116 20.93 -16.23 9.80
C ARG A 116 21.78 -16.31 8.53
N SER A 117 21.15 -16.52 7.38
CA SER A 117 21.85 -16.71 6.10
C SER A 117 22.22 -15.39 5.41
N ARG A 118 21.31 -14.43 5.36
CA ARG A 118 21.48 -13.16 4.63
C ARG A 118 21.60 -11.93 5.54
N GLY A 119 21.23 -12.08 6.81
CA GLY A 119 21.16 -10.96 7.73
C GLY A 119 19.96 -10.05 7.48
N ILE A 120 19.87 -8.95 8.21
CA ILE A 120 18.78 -7.98 8.14
C ILE A 120 19.17 -6.66 7.48
N ALA A 121 20.42 -6.54 7.03
CA ALA A 121 20.96 -5.27 6.53
C ALA A 121 20.25 -4.77 5.27
N GLU A 122 19.96 -5.66 4.32
CA GLU A 122 19.22 -5.34 3.08
C GLU A 122 17.82 -4.79 3.40
N ILE A 123 17.13 -5.43 4.35
CA ILE A 123 15.80 -5.04 4.77
C ILE A 123 15.81 -3.65 5.43
N SER A 124 16.74 -3.45 6.36
CA SER A 124 16.88 -2.21 7.10
C SER A 124 17.26 -1.06 6.19
N ASP A 125 18.16 -1.30 5.23
CA ASP A 125 18.56 -0.30 4.23
C ASP A 125 17.37 0.08 3.33
N TYR A 126 16.61 -0.91 2.86
CA TYR A 126 15.43 -0.68 2.03
C TYR A 126 14.39 0.19 2.74
N ILE A 127 14.01 -0.18 3.98
CA ILE A 127 13.02 0.56 4.76
C ILE A 127 13.52 1.97 5.09
N GLY A 128 14.80 2.11 5.43
CA GLY A 128 15.38 3.41 5.77
C GLY A 128 15.47 4.38 4.60
N ARG A 129 15.51 3.88 3.36
CA ARG A 129 15.60 4.71 2.15
C ARG A 129 14.25 4.99 1.50
N ASP A 130 13.26 4.14 1.66
CA ASP A 130 11.95 4.34 1.05
C ASP A 130 11.11 5.29 1.91
N PRO A 131 10.78 6.50 1.41
CA PRO A 131 10.05 7.51 2.17
C PRO A 131 8.60 7.12 2.46
N GLN A 132 8.11 6.03 1.88
CA GLN A 132 6.77 5.51 2.16
C GLN A 132 6.70 4.76 3.48
N PHE A 133 7.84 4.27 4.00
CA PHE A 133 7.89 3.61 5.30
C PHE A 133 8.03 4.62 6.44
N ARG A 134 7.40 4.30 7.56
CA ARG A 134 7.67 5.03 8.81
C ARG A 134 8.86 4.40 9.53
N PRO A 135 9.66 5.18 10.25
CA PRO A 135 10.85 4.66 10.95
C PRO A 135 10.52 3.80 12.18
N ASN A 136 9.26 3.69 12.58
CA ASN A 136 8.80 2.98 13.78
C ASN A 136 8.17 1.61 13.49
N VAL A 137 8.66 0.90 12.48
CA VAL A 137 8.24 -0.48 12.18
C VAL A 137 8.89 -1.45 13.18
N TRP A 138 8.08 -2.35 13.75
CA TRP A 138 8.59 -3.42 14.61
C TRP A 138 9.23 -4.51 13.77
N LEU A 139 10.52 -4.77 14.02
CA LEU A 139 11.23 -5.90 13.41
C LEU A 139 11.14 -7.11 14.34
N LEU A 140 10.55 -8.18 13.85
CA LEU A 140 10.46 -9.47 14.53
C LEU A 140 11.29 -10.50 13.78
N VAL A 141 11.89 -11.44 14.49
CA VAL A 141 12.60 -12.60 13.93
C VAL A 141 11.97 -13.85 14.53
N GLY A 142 11.47 -14.77 13.69
CA GLY A 142 10.81 -15.99 14.14
C GLY A 142 10.53 -17.00 13.05
#